data_4496508424af89be33f6c76343d6e3c4
#
_entry.id   4496508424af89be33f6c76343d6e3c4
#
_cell.length_a   1.000
_cell.length_b   1.000
_cell.length_c   1.000
_cell.angle_alpha   90.00
_cell.angle_beta   90.00
_cell.angle_gamma   90.00
#
_symmetry.space_group_name_H-M   'P 1'
#
loop_
_entity.id
_entity.type
_entity.pdbx_description
1 polymer ?
#
loop_
_entity_poly.entity_id
_entity_poly.type
_entity_poly.pdbx_seq_one_letter_code
_entity_poly.pdbx_strand_id
1 'polypeptide(L)'
;MKNFVFILSLLLNSFLFSQEIEWQETRKIEFSDFKGKPPAISNFAANSMISINYKVLSKSIWTGKIKIKIFATFDSEKSWINLQYLNQNGLLEHEQIHFDIAEFFSRKLSKVLVEKVDSVEKFNRDFQILYDKVYQEYIDFQNLFEEETSFGTNIEKQKIWKKRVDNLLKITKPQP
;
A
#
# COMPACT_ATOMS: atom_id res chain seq x y z
N MET A 1 -51.27 -32.26 17.71
CA MET A 1 -49.85 -32.38 17.36
C MET A 1 -49.45 -31.12 16.62
N LYS A 2 -48.68 -30.23 17.28
CA LYS A 2 -48.23 -28.97 16.66
C LYS A 2 -46.80 -29.18 16.15
N ASN A 3 -46.64 -29.09 14.81
CA ASN A 3 -45.32 -29.19 14.17
C ASN A 3 -44.62 -27.86 14.38
N PHE A 4 -43.53 -27.89 15.15
CA PHE A 4 -42.62 -26.77 15.36
C PHE A 4 -41.59 -26.78 14.25
N VAL A 5 -41.73 -25.93 13.25
CA VAL A 5 -40.74 -25.74 12.18
C VAL A 5 -39.66 -24.81 12.71
N PHE A 6 -38.48 -25.38 12.99
CA PHE A 6 -37.28 -24.62 13.37
C PHE A 6 -36.65 -24.03 12.13
N ILE A 7 -36.91 -22.75 11.85
CA ILE A 7 -36.21 -22.00 10.79
C ILE A 7 -34.84 -21.65 11.34
N LEU A 8 -33.83 -22.41 10.95
CA LEU A 8 -32.41 -22.11 11.18
C LEU A 8 -32.01 -20.98 10.23
N SER A 9 -32.13 -19.74 10.70
CA SER A 9 -31.61 -18.55 10.00
C SER A 9 -30.09 -18.62 10.02
N LEU A 10 -29.49 -19.09 8.91
CA LEU A 10 -28.07 -18.93 8.61
C LEU A 10 -27.80 -17.43 8.39
N LEU A 11 -27.36 -16.73 9.44
CA LEU A 11 -26.71 -15.44 9.30
C LEU A 11 -25.40 -15.64 8.53
N LEU A 12 -25.46 -15.50 7.21
CA LEU A 12 -24.28 -15.25 6.40
C LEU A 12 -23.73 -13.88 6.84
N ASN A 13 -22.81 -13.92 7.81
CA ASN A 13 -21.92 -12.79 8.04
C ASN A 13 -21.06 -12.66 6.79
N SER A 14 -21.50 -11.84 5.85
CA SER A 14 -20.66 -11.32 4.78
C SER A 14 -19.58 -10.49 5.47
N PHE A 15 -18.46 -11.11 5.82
CA PHE A 15 -17.24 -10.38 6.14
C PHE A 15 -16.90 -9.60 4.86
N LEU A 16 -17.23 -8.33 4.84
CA LEU A 16 -16.66 -7.36 3.92
C LEU A 16 -15.18 -7.25 4.31
N PHE A 17 -14.40 -8.23 3.87
CA PHE A 17 -12.96 -8.05 3.83
C PHE A 17 -12.71 -6.91 2.85
N SER A 18 -12.35 -5.74 3.37
CA SER A 18 -11.62 -4.77 2.57
C SER A 18 -10.50 -5.57 1.92
N GLN A 19 -10.54 -5.70 0.59
CA GLN A 19 -9.60 -6.56 -0.11
C GLN A 19 -8.32 -5.75 -0.35
N GLU A 20 -7.67 -5.42 0.77
CA GLU A 20 -6.35 -4.81 0.76
C GLU A 20 -5.31 -5.87 0.44
N ILE A 21 -4.51 -5.59 -0.56
CA ILE A 21 -3.39 -6.44 -0.98
C ILE A 21 -2.15 -5.88 -0.33
N GLU A 22 -1.57 -6.61 0.63
CA GLU A 22 -0.26 -6.27 1.18
C GLU A 22 0.82 -6.55 0.13
N TRP A 23 1.78 -5.64 0.00
CA TRP A 23 2.86 -5.77 -0.97
C TRP A 23 3.69 -7.04 -0.73
N GLN A 24 4.02 -7.73 -1.81
CA GLN A 24 4.86 -8.91 -1.81
C GLN A 24 5.81 -8.89 -3.01
N GLU A 25 7.06 -9.35 -2.83
CA GLU A 25 8.07 -9.36 -3.89
C GLU A 25 7.65 -10.21 -5.09
N THR A 26 6.93 -11.30 -4.82
CA THR A 26 6.52 -12.31 -5.82
C THR A 26 5.15 -12.06 -6.43
N ARG A 27 4.33 -11.17 -5.84
CA ARG A 27 3.00 -10.84 -6.35
C ARG A 27 2.98 -9.43 -6.91
N LYS A 28 2.68 -9.31 -8.19
CA LYS A 28 2.44 -8.01 -8.84
C LYS A 28 0.94 -7.74 -8.92
N ILE A 29 0.56 -6.45 -8.97
CA ILE A 29 -0.84 -6.08 -9.22
C ILE A 29 -1.21 -6.45 -10.65
N GLU A 30 -2.47 -6.81 -10.83
CA GLU A 30 -3.06 -7.20 -12.11
C GLU A 30 -4.29 -6.34 -12.40
N PHE A 31 -4.75 -6.28 -13.65
CA PHE A 31 -5.97 -5.56 -14.01
C PHE A 31 -7.19 -6.01 -13.20
N SER A 32 -7.26 -7.29 -12.85
CA SER A 32 -8.32 -7.88 -12.02
C SER A 32 -8.34 -7.38 -10.56
N ASP A 33 -7.26 -6.74 -10.09
CA ASP A 33 -7.18 -6.16 -8.76
C ASP A 33 -7.90 -4.81 -8.65
N PHE A 34 -8.14 -4.14 -9.77
CA PHE A 34 -8.83 -2.86 -9.83
C PHE A 34 -10.35 -3.06 -9.92
N LYS A 35 -11.03 -3.06 -8.78
CA LYS A 35 -12.47 -3.33 -8.66
C LYS A 35 -13.31 -2.08 -8.50
N GLY A 36 -12.67 -0.95 -8.18
CA GLY A 36 -13.31 0.35 -8.06
C GLY A 36 -13.90 0.82 -9.37
N LYS A 37 -14.86 1.72 -9.28
CA LYS A 37 -15.46 2.35 -10.46
C LYS A 37 -14.78 3.68 -10.74
N PRO A 38 -14.31 3.92 -11.98
CA PRO A 38 -13.81 5.23 -12.34
C PRO A 38 -14.91 6.30 -12.21
N PRO A 39 -14.58 7.55 -11.86
CA PRO A 39 -15.52 8.66 -11.91
C PRO A 39 -16.12 8.81 -13.33
N ALA A 40 -17.36 9.30 -13.42
CA ALA A 40 -18.04 9.49 -14.70
C ALA A 40 -17.25 10.39 -15.67
N ILE A 41 -16.48 11.33 -15.13
CA ILE A 41 -15.55 12.18 -15.88
C ILE A 41 -14.19 12.05 -15.21
N SER A 42 -13.24 11.45 -15.91
CA SER A 42 -11.83 11.34 -15.46
C SER A 42 -10.90 11.46 -16.64
N ASN A 43 -9.88 12.29 -16.49
CA ASN A 43 -8.76 12.40 -17.44
C ASN A 43 -7.64 11.40 -17.13
N PHE A 44 -7.74 10.66 -16.02
CA PHE A 44 -6.74 9.68 -15.63
C PHE A 44 -7.09 8.29 -16.20
N ALA A 45 -6.05 7.56 -16.58
CA ALA A 45 -6.17 6.20 -17.09
C ALA A 45 -6.48 5.20 -15.95
N ALA A 46 -5.90 5.43 -14.77
CA ALA A 46 -6.09 4.63 -13.58
C ALA A 46 -5.96 5.48 -12.31
N ASN A 47 -6.31 4.89 -11.19
CA ASN A 47 -5.99 5.40 -9.86
C ASN A 47 -5.75 4.21 -8.92
N SER A 48 -4.57 4.15 -8.35
CA SER A 48 -4.20 3.16 -7.34
C SER A 48 -4.31 3.76 -5.95
N MET A 49 -5.23 3.26 -5.14
CA MET A 49 -5.34 3.64 -3.73
C MET A 49 -4.32 2.84 -2.93
N ILE A 50 -3.16 3.45 -2.72
CA ILE A 50 -2.02 2.83 -2.03
C ILE A 50 -1.78 3.55 -0.71
N SER A 51 -1.48 2.79 0.34
CA SER A 51 -1.26 3.31 1.69
C SER A 51 -0.04 2.67 2.34
N ILE A 52 0.65 3.45 3.18
CA ILE A 52 1.63 2.95 4.14
C ILE A 52 0.90 2.78 5.47
N ASN A 53 0.81 1.54 5.93
CA ASN A 53 0.07 1.16 7.13
C ASN A 53 1.00 0.67 8.23
N TYR A 54 0.50 0.63 9.46
CA TYR A 54 1.20 0.02 10.57
C TYR A 54 0.29 -0.86 11.42
N LYS A 55 0.92 -1.85 12.07
CA LYS A 55 0.25 -2.72 13.03
C LYS A 55 1.15 -2.92 14.25
N VAL A 56 0.60 -2.70 15.43
CA VAL A 56 1.28 -3.07 16.68
C VAL A 56 1.17 -4.59 16.86
N LEU A 57 2.29 -5.28 16.75
CA LEU A 57 2.36 -6.75 16.88
C LEU A 57 2.39 -7.18 18.33
N SER A 58 3.09 -6.42 19.19
CA SER A 58 3.13 -6.66 20.63
C SER A 58 3.41 -5.38 21.38
N LYS A 59 2.85 -5.28 22.59
CA LYS A 59 3.04 -4.19 23.53
C LYS A 59 3.07 -4.76 24.95
N SER A 60 4.14 -4.53 25.68
CA SER A 60 4.30 -4.97 27.06
C SER A 60 4.37 -3.78 27.99
N ILE A 61 3.40 -3.66 28.89
CA ILE A 61 3.37 -2.63 29.93
C ILE A 61 4.42 -2.90 31.01
N TRP A 62 4.81 -4.16 31.21
CA TRP A 62 5.79 -4.56 32.21
C TRP A 62 7.24 -4.26 31.80
N THR A 63 7.57 -4.50 30.53
CA THR A 63 8.93 -4.26 30.01
C THR A 63 9.03 -2.95 29.25
N GLY A 64 7.91 -2.27 29.00
CA GLY A 64 7.83 -1.09 28.16
C GLY A 64 8.09 -1.34 26.68
N LYS A 65 8.36 -2.59 26.26
CA LYS A 65 8.71 -2.92 24.87
C LYS A 65 7.51 -2.87 23.94
N ILE A 66 7.76 -2.47 22.70
CA ILE A 66 6.78 -2.46 21.62
C ILE A 66 7.39 -3.06 20.35
N LYS A 67 6.58 -3.78 19.57
CA LYS A 67 6.95 -4.27 18.25
C LYS A 67 5.90 -3.81 17.23
N ILE A 68 6.36 -3.16 16.18
CA ILE A 68 5.50 -2.55 15.15
C ILE A 68 5.89 -3.17 13.81
N LYS A 69 4.89 -3.49 12.98
CA LYS A 69 5.06 -3.83 11.57
C LYS A 69 4.59 -2.64 10.74
N ILE A 70 5.40 -2.20 9.79
CA ILE A 70 5.05 -1.23 8.76
C ILE A 70 4.94 -1.98 7.44
N PHE A 71 3.96 -1.66 6.61
CA PHE A 71 3.73 -2.36 5.35
C PHE A 71 2.92 -1.49 4.39
N ALA A 72 3.14 -1.71 3.10
CA ALA A 72 2.34 -1.07 2.05
C ALA A 72 1.12 -1.93 1.68
N THR A 73 -0.02 -1.28 1.40
CA THR A 73 -1.23 -1.94 0.89
C THR A 73 -1.78 -1.23 -0.34
N PHE A 74 -2.44 -2.01 -1.17
CA PHE A 74 -3.24 -1.58 -2.31
C PHE A 74 -4.71 -1.94 -2.04
N ASP A 75 -5.59 -0.94 -2.03
CA ASP A 75 -7.03 -1.13 -1.82
C ASP A 75 -7.73 -1.38 -3.16
N SER A 76 -8.07 -2.65 -3.41
CA SER A 76 -8.71 -3.08 -4.67
C SER A 76 -10.06 -2.41 -4.91
N GLU A 77 -10.86 -2.20 -3.88
CA GLU A 77 -12.22 -1.65 -4.03
C GLU A 77 -12.22 -0.15 -4.34
N LYS A 78 -11.15 0.56 -3.96
CA LYS A 78 -10.99 2.00 -4.23
C LYS A 78 -10.09 2.28 -5.43
N SER A 79 -9.35 1.29 -5.91
CA SER A 79 -8.50 1.39 -7.09
C SER A 79 -9.30 1.07 -8.34
N TRP A 80 -9.14 1.88 -9.38
CA TRP A 80 -9.90 1.72 -10.62
C TRP A 80 -9.05 1.99 -11.85
N ILE A 81 -9.44 1.38 -12.98
CA ILE A 81 -8.90 1.63 -14.31
C ILE A 81 -10.05 2.03 -15.22
N ASN A 82 -9.83 3.04 -16.01
CA ASN A 82 -10.76 3.43 -17.05
C ASN A 82 -10.60 2.47 -18.23
N LEU A 83 -11.67 1.76 -18.59
CA LEU A 83 -11.67 0.67 -19.56
C LEU A 83 -11.13 1.07 -20.95
N GLN A 84 -11.26 2.34 -21.33
CA GLN A 84 -10.70 2.85 -22.59
C GLN A 84 -9.17 2.81 -22.66
N TYR A 85 -8.48 2.73 -21.51
CA TYR A 85 -7.02 2.71 -21.41
C TYR A 85 -6.45 1.32 -21.10
N LEU A 86 -7.24 0.25 -21.04
CA LEU A 86 -6.75 -1.11 -20.73
C LEU A 86 -5.60 -1.57 -21.65
N ASN A 87 -5.56 -1.10 -22.89
CA ASN A 87 -4.52 -1.42 -23.85
C ASN A 87 -3.38 -0.40 -23.88
N GLN A 88 -3.36 0.58 -22.95
CA GLN A 88 -2.27 1.54 -22.87
C GLN A 88 -1.01 0.84 -22.43
N ASN A 89 0.04 0.96 -23.25
CA ASN A 89 1.33 0.36 -22.95
C ASN A 89 1.93 0.97 -21.67
N GLY A 90 2.39 0.10 -20.78
CA GLY A 90 3.05 0.52 -19.54
C GLY A 90 2.11 0.93 -18.40
N LEU A 91 0.78 0.99 -18.57
CA LEU A 91 -0.15 1.43 -17.54
C LEU A 91 -0.03 0.60 -16.24
N LEU A 92 -0.12 -0.72 -16.35
CA LEU A 92 -0.05 -1.60 -15.17
C LEU A 92 1.33 -1.56 -14.51
N GLU A 93 2.40 -1.41 -15.29
CA GLU A 93 3.75 -1.23 -14.75
C GLU A 93 3.88 0.10 -14.00
N HIS A 94 3.24 1.19 -14.49
CA HIS A 94 3.18 2.47 -13.82
C HIS A 94 2.55 2.36 -12.43
N GLU A 95 1.38 1.75 -12.35
CA GLU A 95 0.68 1.52 -11.09
C GLU A 95 1.47 0.61 -10.13
N GLN A 96 2.17 -0.40 -10.68
CA GLN A 96 3.06 -1.24 -9.88
C GLN A 96 4.24 -0.45 -9.29
N ILE A 97 4.81 0.50 -10.04
CA ILE A 97 5.90 1.34 -9.54
C ILE A 97 5.43 2.21 -8.37
N HIS A 98 4.20 2.76 -8.41
CA HIS A 98 3.60 3.45 -7.27
C HIS A 98 3.56 2.57 -6.02
N PHE A 99 3.17 1.30 -6.18
CA PHE A 99 3.10 0.35 -5.07
C PHE A 99 4.49 -0.06 -4.55
N ASP A 100 5.46 -0.25 -5.45
CA ASP A 100 6.85 -0.54 -5.12
C ASP A 100 7.52 0.65 -4.38
N ILE A 101 7.20 1.90 -4.72
CA ILE A 101 7.62 3.11 -4.00
C ILE A 101 7.05 3.09 -2.56
N ALA A 102 5.76 2.79 -2.38
CA ALA A 102 5.15 2.73 -1.07
C ALA A 102 5.83 1.68 -0.17
N GLU A 103 6.18 0.52 -0.72
CA GLU A 103 6.94 -0.50 0.00
C GLU A 103 8.35 -0.02 0.39
N PHE A 104 9.06 0.66 -0.52
CA PHE A 104 10.36 1.24 -0.18
C PHE A 104 10.25 2.18 1.02
N PHE A 105 9.26 3.08 1.05
CA PHE A 105 9.05 4.00 2.16
C PHE A 105 8.54 3.31 3.42
N SER A 106 7.78 2.22 3.30
CA SER A 106 7.39 1.35 4.42
C SER A 106 8.63 0.77 5.11
N ARG A 107 9.60 0.28 4.34
CA ARG A 107 10.88 -0.22 4.87
C ARG A 107 11.73 0.88 5.50
N LYS A 108 11.77 2.05 4.86
CA LYS A 108 12.47 3.22 5.40
C LYS A 108 11.89 3.63 6.76
N LEU A 109 10.56 3.74 6.87
CA LEU A 109 9.89 4.04 8.12
C LEU A 109 10.14 2.97 9.18
N SER A 110 10.06 1.69 8.81
CA SER A 110 10.36 0.57 9.69
C SER A 110 11.76 0.68 10.29
N LYS A 111 12.77 0.98 9.47
CA LYS A 111 14.14 1.20 9.91
C LYS A 111 14.26 2.37 10.90
N VAL A 112 13.66 3.51 10.57
CA VAL A 112 13.65 4.69 11.46
C VAL A 112 13.01 4.38 12.81
N LEU A 113 11.90 3.61 12.81
CA LEU A 113 11.21 3.23 14.03
C LEU A 113 12.03 2.24 14.89
N VAL A 114 12.67 1.25 14.26
CA VAL A 114 13.55 0.31 14.99
C VAL A 114 14.71 1.04 15.67
N GLU A 115 15.26 2.05 15.03
CA GLU A 115 16.39 2.83 15.58
C GLU A 115 15.96 3.81 16.69
N LYS A 116 14.75 4.36 16.64
CA LYS A 116 14.33 5.49 17.49
C LYS A 116 13.23 5.15 18.49
N VAL A 117 12.43 4.10 18.25
CA VAL A 117 11.24 3.75 19.02
C VAL A 117 11.40 2.35 19.62
N ASP A 118 12.13 2.27 20.74
CA ASP A 118 12.39 1.03 21.47
C ASP A 118 11.38 0.74 22.58
N SER A 119 10.51 1.71 22.90
CA SER A 119 9.56 1.62 24.00
C SER A 119 8.19 2.21 23.68
N VAL A 120 7.20 1.82 24.49
CA VAL A 120 5.84 2.37 24.41
C VAL A 120 5.83 3.88 24.66
N GLU A 121 6.66 4.37 25.55
CA GLU A 121 6.78 5.81 25.83
C GLU A 121 7.27 6.57 24.60
N LYS A 122 8.36 6.12 23.99
CA LYS A 122 8.88 6.72 22.76
C LYS A 122 7.89 6.60 21.60
N PHE A 123 7.17 5.47 21.50
CA PHE A 123 6.12 5.32 20.50
C PHE A 123 5.04 6.41 20.67
N ASN A 124 4.51 6.59 21.86
CA ASN A 124 3.47 7.58 22.11
C ASN A 124 3.95 9.03 21.85
N ARG A 125 5.22 9.31 22.09
CA ARG A 125 5.81 10.64 21.93
C ARG A 125 6.24 10.94 20.48
N ASP A 126 6.90 9.99 19.82
CA ASP A 126 7.70 10.26 18.63
C ASP A 126 7.11 9.65 17.33
N PHE A 127 6.24 8.63 17.44
CA PHE A 127 5.77 7.88 16.26
C PHE A 127 5.16 8.79 15.20
N GLN A 128 4.22 9.65 15.58
CA GLN A 128 3.51 10.49 14.61
C GLN A 128 4.48 11.42 13.87
N ILE A 129 5.40 12.05 14.59
CA ILE A 129 6.40 12.97 14.01
C ILE A 129 7.30 12.24 13.00
N LEU A 130 7.74 11.02 13.35
CA LEU A 130 8.58 10.20 12.48
C LEU A 130 7.81 9.69 11.26
N TYR A 131 6.55 9.30 11.47
CA TYR A 131 5.64 8.88 10.40
C TYR A 131 5.42 10.01 9.41
N ASP A 132 4.99 11.18 9.89
CA ASP A 132 4.67 12.33 9.04
C ASP A 132 5.88 12.77 8.20
N LYS A 133 7.07 12.76 8.81
CA LYS A 133 8.31 13.09 8.10
C LYS A 133 8.57 12.12 6.93
N VAL A 134 8.52 10.81 7.17
CA VAL A 134 8.76 9.80 6.13
C VAL A 134 7.63 9.79 5.11
N TYR A 135 6.40 10.04 5.55
CA TYR A 135 5.23 10.13 4.68
C TYR A 135 5.32 11.33 3.73
N GLN A 136 5.80 12.49 4.19
CA GLN A 136 6.04 13.63 3.31
C GLN A 136 7.09 13.30 2.24
N GLU A 137 8.19 12.68 2.63
CA GLU A 137 9.20 12.23 1.67
C GLU A 137 8.65 11.23 0.64
N TYR A 138 7.71 10.37 1.06
CA TYR A 138 6.98 9.46 0.19
C TYR A 138 6.14 10.22 -0.84
N ILE A 139 5.36 11.21 -0.39
CA ILE A 139 4.53 12.03 -1.28
C ILE A 139 5.38 12.79 -2.29
N ASP A 140 6.49 13.40 -1.83
CA ASP A 140 7.39 14.15 -2.72
C ASP A 140 8.01 13.22 -3.78
N PHE A 141 8.33 11.98 -3.41
CA PHE A 141 8.90 10.99 -4.32
C PHE A 141 7.88 10.48 -5.34
N GLN A 142 6.62 10.30 -4.93
CA GLN A 142 5.50 9.95 -5.82
C GLN A 142 5.24 11.08 -6.83
N ASN A 143 5.20 12.31 -6.36
CA ASN A 143 5.00 13.48 -7.24
C ASN A 143 6.14 13.61 -8.27
N LEU A 144 7.39 13.38 -7.86
CA LEU A 144 8.54 13.40 -8.77
C LEU A 144 8.44 12.27 -9.81
N PHE A 145 7.99 11.07 -9.42
CA PHE A 145 7.74 9.96 -10.35
C PHE A 145 6.69 10.34 -11.39
N GLU A 146 5.57 10.89 -10.97
CA GLU A 146 4.50 11.34 -11.88
C GLU A 146 4.99 12.41 -12.85
N GLU A 147 5.67 13.45 -12.34
CA GLU A 147 6.21 14.52 -13.15
C GLU A 147 7.21 14.01 -14.20
N GLU A 148 8.23 13.25 -13.79
CA GLU A 148 9.26 12.75 -14.69
C GLU A 148 8.75 11.73 -15.70
N THR A 149 7.70 10.98 -15.37
CA THR A 149 7.07 10.02 -16.30
C THR A 149 5.95 10.62 -17.12
N SER A 150 5.65 11.92 -16.93
CA SER A 150 4.52 12.60 -17.55
C SER A 150 3.22 11.80 -17.33
N PHE A 151 2.96 11.44 -16.06
CA PHE A 151 1.79 10.64 -15.64
C PHE A 151 1.69 9.30 -16.40
N GLY A 152 2.82 8.58 -16.47
CA GLY A 152 2.90 7.25 -17.11
C GLY A 152 2.92 7.25 -18.64
N THR A 153 2.93 8.42 -19.31
CA THR A 153 2.98 8.49 -20.77
C THR A 153 4.40 8.40 -21.33
N ASN A 154 5.43 8.74 -20.53
CA ASN A 154 6.83 8.64 -20.94
C ASN A 154 7.42 7.28 -20.53
N ILE A 155 7.28 6.30 -21.44
CA ILE A 155 7.72 4.91 -21.20
C ILE A 155 9.23 4.78 -20.95
N GLU A 156 10.05 5.60 -21.59
CA GLU A 156 11.51 5.52 -21.39
C GLU A 156 11.90 6.00 -19.97
N LYS A 157 11.30 7.08 -19.51
CA LYS A 157 11.48 7.53 -18.12
C LYS A 157 10.92 6.52 -17.11
N GLN A 158 9.79 5.91 -17.40
CA GLN A 158 9.21 4.88 -16.55
C GLN A 158 10.15 3.67 -16.37
N LYS A 159 10.81 3.21 -17.43
CA LYS A 159 11.83 2.14 -17.36
C LYS A 159 13.02 2.52 -16.47
N ILE A 160 13.44 3.79 -16.51
CA ILE A 160 14.52 4.30 -15.63
C ILE A 160 14.05 4.27 -14.18
N TRP A 161 12.83 4.75 -13.91
CA TRP A 161 12.24 4.74 -12.59
C TRP A 161 12.05 3.33 -12.03
N LYS A 162 11.58 2.39 -12.87
CA LYS A 162 11.49 0.99 -12.45
C LYS A 162 12.83 0.45 -11.96
N LYS A 163 13.91 0.66 -12.71
CA LYS A 163 15.25 0.25 -12.28
C LYS A 163 15.70 0.92 -10.99
N ARG A 164 15.39 2.21 -10.84
CA ARG A 164 15.69 2.98 -9.62
C ARG A 164 14.99 2.38 -8.42
N VAL A 165 13.68 2.15 -8.51
CA VAL A 165 12.86 1.61 -7.41
C VAL A 165 13.24 0.16 -7.10
N ASP A 166 13.47 -0.69 -8.11
CA ASP A 166 13.96 -2.06 -7.92
C ASP A 166 15.28 -2.09 -7.13
N ASN A 167 16.20 -1.15 -7.41
CA ASN A 167 17.46 -1.05 -6.66
C ASN A 167 17.24 -0.59 -5.22
N LEU A 168 16.35 0.39 -4.98
CA LEU A 168 15.99 0.84 -3.64
C LEU A 168 15.38 -0.30 -2.81
N LEU A 169 14.51 -1.12 -3.39
CA LEU A 169 13.93 -2.29 -2.74
C LEU A 169 15.00 -3.35 -2.40
N LYS A 170 15.98 -3.56 -3.27
CA LYS A 170 17.08 -4.52 -3.02
C LYS A 170 17.94 -4.11 -1.84
N ILE A 171 18.34 -2.83 -1.76
CA ILE A 171 19.23 -2.33 -0.69
C ILE A 171 18.50 -2.14 0.65
N THR A 172 17.17 -2.05 0.63
CA THR A 172 16.34 -1.92 1.83
C THR A 172 15.67 -3.23 2.25
N LYS A 173 16.05 -4.36 1.62
CA LYS A 173 15.49 -5.67 1.97
C LYS A 173 15.72 -5.95 3.46
N PRO A 174 14.66 -6.29 4.23
CA PRO A 174 14.81 -6.68 5.61
C PRO A 174 15.82 -7.84 5.72
N GLN A 175 16.77 -7.73 6.63
CA GLN A 175 17.62 -8.87 6.95
C GLN A 175 16.76 -9.93 7.68
N PRO A 176 16.98 -11.22 7.41
CA PRO A 176 16.21 -12.32 8.00
C PRO A 176 16.36 -12.38 9.52
#